data_ed516a39cf7adf69563645f83fb09dc9
#
_entry.id   ed516a39cf7adf69563645f83fb09dc9
#
_cell.length_a   1.000
_cell.length_b   1.000
_cell.length_c   1.000
_cell.angle_alpha   90.00
_cell.angle_beta   90.00
_cell.angle_gamma   90.00
#
_symmetry.space_group_name_H-M   'P 1'
#
loop_
_entity.id
_entity.type
_entity.pdbx_description
1 polymer ?
#
loop_
_entity_poly.entity_id
_entity_poly.type
_entity_poly.pdbx_seq_one_letter_code
_entity_poly.pdbx_strand_id
1 'polypeptide(L)'
;IGWLQTVVENGTVRMGSAIMAVIFGAWLGQLMNKTGVTENIIKKSAELGGDRPLVVTLIMVVAVAILFTTLSGLGSIIMVGSIVLPILVSVGVPAISAACIFLMAFTTGLTFNIANWKSFSSIFGLEIEQIKSFEIYLLIATLIATLVLVFVKVKKNGVKFAFSAPVSDVPET
;
A
#
# COMPACT_ATOMS: atom_id res chain seq x y z
N ILE A 1 -0.59 -14.53 -38.68
CA ILE A 1 0.46 -14.86 -37.68
C ILE A 1 1.46 -13.69 -37.57
N GLY A 2 1.84 -13.04 -38.69
CA GLY A 2 2.85 -11.97 -38.68
C GLY A 2 2.48 -10.72 -37.86
N TRP A 3 1.23 -10.24 -37.90
CA TRP A 3 0.81 -9.05 -37.15
C TRP A 3 0.85 -9.28 -35.62
N LEU A 4 0.55 -10.47 -35.17
CA LEU A 4 0.58 -10.82 -33.74
C LEU A 4 2.03 -10.85 -33.23
N GLN A 5 2.95 -11.39 -34.02
CA GLN A 5 4.38 -11.38 -33.74
C GLN A 5 4.90 -9.94 -33.69
N THR A 6 4.55 -9.09 -34.66
CA THR A 6 4.96 -7.69 -34.69
C THR A 6 4.44 -6.90 -33.46
N VAL A 7 3.19 -7.15 -33.03
CA VAL A 7 2.64 -6.51 -31.82
C VAL A 7 3.39 -6.93 -30.57
N VAL A 8 3.70 -8.22 -30.43
CA VAL A 8 4.42 -8.75 -29.26
C VAL A 8 5.86 -8.24 -29.24
N GLU A 9 6.58 -8.31 -30.35
CA GLU A 9 7.97 -7.85 -30.43
C GLU A 9 8.09 -6.35 -30.16
N ASN A 10 7.34 -5.52 -30.87
CA ASN A 10 7.38 -4.07 -30.68
C ASN A 10 6.88 -3.65 -29.29
N GLY A 11 5.84 -4.31 -28.79
CA GLY A 11 5.33 -4.08 -27.42
C GLY A 11 6.39 -4.40 -26.37
N THR A 12 7.07 -5.52 -26.48
CA THR A 12 8.11 -5.94 -25.54
C THR A 12 9.31 -4.99 -25.56
N VAL A 13 9.78 -4.59 -26.75
CA VAL A 13 10.88 -3.63 -26.89
C VAL A 13 10.49 -2.28 -26.26
N ARG A 14 9.30 -1.79 -26.56
CA ARG A 14 8.80 -0.50 -26.05
C ARG A 14 8.64 -0.50 -24.53
N MET A 15 8.20 -1.59 -23.96
CA MET A 15 8.00 -1.74 -22.52
C MET A 15 9.20 -2.34 -21.75
N GLY A 16 10.32 -2.61 -22.42
CA GLY A 16 11.47 -3.29 -21.82
C GLY A 16 11.96 -2.62 -20.53
N SER A 17 12.10 -1.29 -20.51
CA SER A 17 12.53 -0.55 -19.31
C SER A 17 11.52 -0.62 -18.18
N ALA A 18 10.21 -0.61 -18.48
CA ALA A 18 9.15 -0.74 -17.50
C ALA A 18 9.12 -2.17 -16.92
N ILE A 19 9.24 -3.19 -17.77
CA ILE A 19 9.30 -4.60 -17.35
C ILE A 19 10.49 -4.81 -16.39
N MET A 20 11.68 -4.30 -16.74
CA MET A 20 12.86 -4.42 -15.89
C MET A 20 12.67 -3.69 -14.56
N ALA A 21 12.08 -2.50 -14.56
CA ALA A 21 11.79 -1.76 -13.32
C ALA A 21 10.82 -2.53 -12.41
N VAL A 22 9.79 -3.18 -12.98
CA VAL A 22 8.84 -4.01 -12.23
C VAL A 22 9.51 -5.26 -11.66
N ILE A 23 10.35 -5.94 -12.44
CA ILE A 23 11.08 -7.15 -11.99
C ILE A 23 12.01 -6.80 -10.82
N PHE A 24 12.84 -5.77 -10.97
CA PHE A 24 13.76 -5.36 -9.90
C PHE A 24 13.01 -4.80 -8.68
N GLY A 25 11.93 -4.04 -8.90
CA GLY A 25 11.07 -3.55 -7.81
C GLY A 25 10.41 -4.70 -7.04
N ALA A 26 9.88 -5.70 -7.72
CA ALA A 26 9.31 -6.89 -7.10
C ALA A 26 10.36 -7.72 -6.37
N TRP A 27 11.55 -7.85 -6.93
CA TRP A 27 12.66 -8.55 -6.28
C TRP A 27 13.13 -7.83 -5.03
N LEU A 28 13.29 -6.50 -5.08
CA LEU A 28 13.61 -5.68 -3.91
C LEU A 28 12.54 -5.82 -2.83
N GLY A 29 11.26 -5.78 -3.21
CA GLY A 29 10.14 -6.02 -2.30
C GLY A 29 10.23 -7.38 -1.62
N GLN A 30 10.50 -8.44 -2.37
CA GLN A 30 10.72 -9.79 -1.84
C GLN A 30 11.92 -9.85 -0.89
N LEU A 31 13.01 -9.16 -1.20
CA LEU A 31 14.19 -9.10 -0.35
C LEU A 31 13.87 -8.41 0.98
N MET A 32 13.23 -7.23 0.94
CA MET A 32 12.80 -6.49 2.14
C MET A 32 11.87 -7.32 3.02
N ASN A 33 10.98 -8.10 2.39
CA ASN A 33 10.06 -8.98 3.08
C ASN A 33 10.80 -10.15 3.74
N LYS A 34 11.65 -10.86 3.00
CA LYS A 34 12.41 -12.02 3.54
C LYS A 34 13.43 -11.63 4.61
N THR A 35 13.98 -10.44 4.54
CA THR A 35 14.92 -9.93 5.55
C THR A 35 14.22 -9.36 6.79
N GLY A 36 12.88 -9.31 6.81
CA GLY A 36 12.10 -8.77 7.94
C GLY A 36 12.15 -7.25 8.05
N VAL A 37 12.76 -6.54 7.11
CA VAL A 37 12.85 -5.07 7.13
C VAL A 37 11.47 -4.45 7.10
N THR A 38 10.59 -4.93 6.21
CA THR A 38 9.20 -4.46 6.10
C THR A 38 8.45 -4.66 7.42
N GLU A 39 8.56 -5.83 8.01
CA GLU A 39 7.91 -6.16 9.29
C GLU A 39 8.42 -5.27 10.43
N ASN A 40 9.73 -5.06 10.51
CA ASN A 40 10.34 -4.20 11.53
C ASN A 40 9.89 -2.73 11.38
N ILE A 41 9.80 -2.20 10.17
CA ILE A 41 9.29 -0.84 9.92
C ILE A 41 7.86 -0.72 10.43
N ILE A 42 6.99 -1.67 10.10
CA ILE A 42 5.58 -1.64 10.48
C ILE A 42 5.43 -1.77 12.01
N LYS A 43 6.13 -2.71 12.65
CA LYS A 43 6.07 -2.91 14.11
C LYS A 43 6.55 -1.67 14.87
N LYS A 44 7.70 -1.10 14.50
CA LYS A 44 8.20 0.14 15.10
C LYS A 44 7.26 1.32 14.88
N SER A 45 6.64 1.39 13.71
CA SER A 45 5.63 2.41 13.43
C SER A 45 4.42 2.30 14.35
N ALA A 46 3.98 1.08 14.64
CA ALA A 46 2.89 0.84 15.59
C ALA A 46 3.29 1.22 17.03
N GLU A 47 4.49 0.84 17.47
CA GLU A 47 5.02 1.18 18.81
C GLU A 47 5.12 2.70 19.03
N LEU A 48 5.53 3.47 18.01
CA LEU A 48 5.58 4.94 18.08
C LEU A 48 4.22 5.60 18.31
N GLY A 49 3.14 4.94 17.90
CA GLY A 49 1.77 5.45 18.07
C GLY A 49 1.21 5.31 19.48
N GLY A 50 1.81 4.44 20.31
CA GLY A 50 1.34 4.12 21.65
C GLY A 50 -0.11 3.65 21.67
N ASP A 51 -0.86 4.02 22.72
CA ASP A 51 -2.23 3.55 22.95
C ASP A 51 -3.31 4.42 22.27
N ARG A 52 -2.92 5.33 21.39
CA ARG A 52 -3.86 6.24 20.72
C ARG A 52 -4.22 5.74 19.32
N PRO A 53 -5.43 5.22 19.08
CA PRO A 53 -5.83 4.62 17.79
C PRO A 53 -5.61 5.54 16.60
N LEU A 54 -5.92 6.83 16.74
CA LEU A 54 -5.76 7.81 15.68
C LEU A 54 -4.29 8.03 15.33
N VAL A 55 -3.42 8.10 16.34
CA VAL A 55 -1.97 8.32 16.14
C VAL A 55 -1.35 7.09 15.50
N VAL A 56 -1.65 5.89 16.01
CA VAL A 56 -1.20 4.62 15.40
C VAL A 56 -1.65 4.54 13.94
N THR A 57 -2.92 4.84 13.66
CA THR A 57 -3.45 4.78 12.28
C THR A 57 -2.74 5.77 11.36
N LEU A 58 -2.48 7.00 11.78
CA LEU A 58 -1.76 8.00 10.98
C LEU A 58 -0.31 7.57 10.71
N ILE A 59 0.39 7.09 11.72
CA ILE A 59 1.77 6.59 11.57
C ILE A 59 1.80 5.39 10.62
N MET A 60 0.84 4.47 10.74
CA MET A 60 0.73 3.32 9.85
C MET A 60 0.44 3.72 8.40
N VAL A 61 -0.41 4.73 8.18
CA VAL A 61 -0.65 5.29 6.83
C VAL A 61 0.64 5.80 6.22
N VAL A 62 1.42 6.57 6.97
CA VAL A 62 2.72 7.09 6.50
C VAL A 62 3.71 5.95 6.22
N ALA A 63 3.82 4.99 7.13
CA ALA A 63 4.72 3.84 6.97
C ALA A 63 4.36 3.01 5.72
N VAL A 64 3.08 2.70 5.53
CA VAL A 64 2.58 1.97 4.35
C VAL A 64 2.85 2.79 3.07
N ALA A 65 2.54 4.09 3.06
CA ALA A 65 2.80 4.94 1.91
C ALA A 65 4.29 4.94 1.53
N ILE A 66 5.19 5.09 2.50
CA ILE A 66 6.65 5.04 2.25
C ILE A 66 7.07 3.68 1.70
N LEU A 67 6.59 2.58 2.26
CA LEU A 67 6.92 1.24 1.77
C LEU A 67 6.51 1.06 0.30
N PHE A 68 5.33 1.50 -0.08
CA PHE A 68 4.81 1.31 -1.43
C PHE A 68 5.35 2.30 -2.47
N THR A 69 6.20 3.24 -2.10
CA THR A 69 7.02 3.97 -3.08
C THR A 69 8.06 3.06 -3.75
N THR A 70 8.47 1.99 -3.08
CA THR A 70 9.48 1.04 -3.56
C THR A 70 8.92 -0.35 -3.80
N LEU A 71 7.98 -0.79 -2.97
CA LEU A 71 7.34 -2.09 -3.11
C LEU A 71 6.31 -2.05 -4.25
N SER A 72 6.24 -3.15 -4.99
CA SER A 72 5.24 -3.35 -6.04
C SER A 72 4.79 -4.80 -6.11
N GLY A 73 3.64 -5.02 -6.76
CA GLY A 73 3.11 -6.36 -6.98
C GLY A 73 2.21 -6.87 -5.86
N LEU A 74 1.37 -7.83 -6.23
CA LEU A 74 0.30 -8.38 -5.38
C LEU A 74 0.86 -9.04 -4.10
N GLY A 75 2.01 -9.72 -4.20
CA GLY A 75 2.64 -10.38 -3.05
C GLY A 75 2.99 -9.40 -1.93
N SER A 76 3.52 -8.22 -2.27
CA SER A 76 3.83 -7.18 -1.29
C SER A 76 2.58 -6.63 -0.62
N ILE A 77 1.48 -6.46 -1.38
CA ILE A 77 0.20 -5.99 -0.83
C ILE A 77 -0.35 -6.98 0.20
N ILE A 78 -0.37 -8.27 -0.15
CA ILE A 78 -0.87 -9.33 0.73
C ILE A 78 -0.03 -9.39 2.01
N MET A 79 1.29 -9.35 1.87
CA MET A 79 2.19 -9.47 3.01
C MET A 79 2.11 -8.25 3.95
N VAL A 80 2.21 -7.04 3.42
CA VAL A 80 2.08 -5.82 4.25
C VAL A 80 0.70 -5.75 4.88
N GLY A 81 -0.35 -6.08 4.12
CA GLY A 81 -1.73 -6.12 4.61
C GLY A 81 -1.93 -7.11 5.74
N SER A 82 -1.32 -8.32 5.67
CA SER A 82 -1.43 -9.34 6.72
C SER A 82 -0.83 -8.90 8.06
N ILE A 83 0.07 -7.91 8.06
CA ILE A 83 0.67 -7.35 9.28
C ILE A 83 -0.11 -6.10 9.71
N VAL A 84 -0.39 -5.19 8.79
CA VAL A 84 -1.01 -3.88 9.08
C VAL A 84 -2.46 -4.01 9.55
N LEU A 85 -3.26 -4.87 8.90
CA LEU A 85 -4.68 -5.01 9.22
C LEU A 85 -4.93 -5.50 10.65
N PRO A 86 -4.28 -6.57 11.14
CA PRO A 86 -4.41 -6.99 12.54
C PRO A 86 -4.00 -5.89 13.53
N ILE A 87 -2.93 -5.13 13.24
CA ILE A 87 -2.49 -4.03 14.11
C ILE A 87 -3.55 -2.94 14.17
N LEU A 88 -4.12 -2.50 13.04
CA LEU A 88 -5.17 -1.49 13.03
C LEU A 88 -6.43 -1.97 13.77
N VAL A 89 -6.79 -3.24 13.61
CA VAL A 89 -7.94 -3.82 14.31
C VAL A 89 -7.66 -3.93 15.82
N SER A 90 -6.46 -4.31 16.24
CA SER A 90 -6.08 -4.43 17.65
C SER A 90 -6.14 -3.09 18.40
N VAL A 91 -5.88 -1.98 17.73
CA VAL A 91 -6.03 -0.64 18.31
C VAL A 91 -7.46 -0.10 18.23
N GLY A 92 -8.43 -0.93 17.81
CA GLY A 92 -9.86 -0.62 17.84
C GLY A 92 -10.42 -0.02 16.56
N VAL A 93 -9.69 -0.04 15.44
CA VAL A 93 -10.23 0.36 14.13
C VAL A 93 -11.10 -0.76 13.58
N PRO A 94 -12.37 -0.51 13.18
CA PRO A 94 -13.21 -1.54 12.58
C PRO A 94 -12.55 -2.17 11.33
N ALA A 95 -12.65 -3.49 11.15
CA ALA A 95 -11.94 -4.23 10.11
C ALA A 95 -12.15 -3.65 8.69
N ILE A 96 -13.39 -3.28 8.34
CA ILE A 96 -13.69 -2.66 7.04
C ILE A 96 -12.98 -1.30 6.91
N SER A 97 -12.97 -0.49 7.98
CA SER A 97 -12.29 0.79 7.98
C SER A 97 -10.76 0.63 7.90
N ALA A 98 -10.21 -0.36 8.59
CA ALA A 98 -8.79 -0.71 8.51
C ALA A 98 -8.38 -1.09 7.08
N ALA A 99 -9.18 -1.93 6.42
CA ALA A 99 -8.96 -2.30 5.03
C ALA A 99 -9.01 -1.09 4.08
N CYS A 100 -10.02 -0.22 4.22
CA CYS A 100 -10.12 1.01 3.42
C CYS A 100 -8.91 1.93 3.64
N ILE A 101 -8.50 2.13 4.90
CA ILE A 101 -7.35 2.98 5.26
C ILE A 101 -6.05 2.39 4.68
N PHE A 102 -5.86 1.09 4.78
CA PHE A 102 -4.70 0.41 4.20
C PHE A 102 -4.63 0.59 2.68
N LEU A 103 -5.75 0.38 1.96
CA LEU A 103 -5.81 0.55 0.51
C LEU A 103 -5.56 2.00 0.09
N MET A 104 -6.07 2.98 0.83
CA MET A 104 -5.81 4.39 0.55
C MET A 104 -4.35 4.76 0.81
N ALA A 105 -3.75 4.28 1.90
CA ALA A 105 -2.33 4.47 2.19
C ALA A 105 -1.43 3.84 1.11
N PHE A 106 -1.77 2.61 0.68
CA PHE A 106 -1.12 1.92 -0.42
C PHE A 106 -1.21 2.73 -1.73
N THR A 107 -2.40 3.22 -2.10
CA THR A 107 -2.60 4.04 -3.29
C THR A 107 -1.75 5.32 -3.22
N THR A 108 -1.71 5.99 -2.06
CA THR A 108 -0.86 7.17 -1.85
C THR A 108 0.62 6.86 -2.07
N GLY A 109 1.11 5.70 -1.61
CA GLY A 109 2.48 5.27 -1.87
C GLY A 109 2.78 4.99 -3.34
N LEU A 110 1.82 4.40 -4.06
CA LEU A 110 1.98 4.07 -5.48
C LEU A 110 2.15 5.29 -6.39
N THR A 111 1.64 6.46 -6.02
CA THR A 111 1.83 7.69 -6.81
C THR A 111 3.30 8.06 -6.95
N PHE A 112 4.14 7.69 -5.99
CA PHE A 112 5.60 7.93 -6.02
C PHE A 112 6.41 6.70 -6.44
N ASN A 113 5.77 5.67 -6.98
CA ASN A 113 6.47 4.46 -7.42
C ASN A 113 7.10 4.64 -8.80
N ILE A 114 8.44 4.63 -8.85
CA ILE A 114 9.22 4.85 -10.08
C ILE A 114 8.91 3.80 -11.16
N ALA A 115 8.55 2.57 -10.79
CA ALA A 115 8.17 1.54 -11.75
C ALA A 115 6.88 1.93 -12.51
N ASN A 116 5.92 2.53 -11.80
CA ASN A 116 4.68 3.05 -12.40
C ASN A 116 4.98 4.22 -13.34
N TRP A 117 5.84 5.15 -12.93
CA TRP A 117 6.22 6.29 -13.78
C TRP A 117 6.87 5.85 -15.10
N LYS A 118 7.77 4.86 -15.04
CA LYS A 118 8.39 4.28 -16.24
C LYS A 118 7.36 3.59 -17.14
N SER A 119 6.39 2.89 -16.55
CA SER A 119 5.31 2.26 -17.29
C SER A 119 4.45 3.31 -18.01
N PHE A 120 4.06 4.37 -17.32
CA PHE A 120 3.29 5.48 -17.91
C PHE A 120 4.07 6.20 -19.01
N SER A 121 5.36 6.50 -18.78
CA SER A 121 6.23 7.08 -19.80
C SER A 121 6.30 6.21 -21.05
N SER A 122 6.43 4.91 -20.89
CA SER A 122 6.50 3.96 -22.01
C SER A 122 5.19 3.86 -22.79
N ILE A 123 4.04 3.89 -22.09
CA ILE A 123 2.71 3.75 -22.72
C ILE A 123 2.30 5.05 -23.42
N PHE A 124 2.43 6.19 -22.74
CA PHE A 124 1.93 7.47 -23.23
C PHE A 124 2.97 8.25 -24.04
N GLY A 125 4.24 7.85 -24.02
CA GLY A 125 5.34 8.56 -24.68
C GLY A 125 5.65 9.92 -24.05
N LEU A 126 5.30 10.11 -22.77
CA LEU A 126 5.53 11.34 -22.01
C LEU A 126 6.89 11.30 -21.32
N GLU A 127 7.49 12.48 -21.13
CA GLU A 127 8.69 12.60 -20.32
C GLU A 127 8.37 12.36 -18.84
N ILE A 128 9.33 11.77 -18.11
CA ILE A 128 9.17 11.44 -16.67
C ILE A 128 8.85 12.69 -15.85
N GLU A 129 9.37 13.87 -16.25
CA GLU A 129 9.13 15.14 -15.56
C GLU A 129 7.66 15.58 -15.65
N GLN A 130 7.01 15.34 -16.77
CA GLN A 130 5.58 15.62 -16.96
C GLN A 130 4.71 14.68 -16.11
N ILE A 131 5.09 13.39 -16.06
CA ILE A 131 4.40 12.39 -15.23
C ILE A 131 4.55 12.76 -13.77
N LYS A 132 5.76 13.09 -13.32
CA LYS A 132 6.06 13.50 -11.93
C LYS A 132 5.20 14.70 -11.50
N SER A 133 5.07 15.70 -12.35
CA SER A 133 4.24 16.87 -12.05
C SER A 133 2.78 16.49 -11.83
N PHE A 134 2.23 15.60 -12.65
CA PHE A 134 0.87 15.09 -12.51
C PHE A 134 0.72 14.24 -11.23
N GLU A 135 1.67 13.35 -10.96
CA GLU A 135 1.65 12.46 -9.79
C GLU A 135 1.76 13.21 -8.47
N ILE A 136 2.40 14.39 -8.44
CA ILE A 136 2.41 15.26 -7.25
C ILE A 136 1.00 15.76 -6.93
N TYR A 137 0.22 16.19 -7.92
CA TYR A 137 -1.17 16.59 -7.69
C TYR A 137 -2.02 15.41 -7.21
N LEU A 138 -1.80 14.23 -7.80
CA LEU A 138 -2.49 13.01 -7.42
C LEU A 138 -2.12 12.58 -5.99
N LEU A 139 -0.85 12.71 -5.60
CA LEU A 139 -0.39 12.47 -4.22
C LEU A 139 -1.12 13.36 -3.24
N ILE A 140 -1.19 14.67 -3.51
CA ILE A 140 -1.86 15.62 -2.61
C ILE A 140 -3.34 15.23 -2.47
N ALA A 141 -4.01 14.94 -3.57
CA ALA A 141 -5.42 14.54 -3.58
C ALA A 141 -5.66 13.24 -2.78
N THR A 142 -4.85 12.20 -3.03
CA THR A 142 -4.96 10.91 -2.31
C THR A 142 -4.60 11.04 -0.84
N LEU A 143 -3.62 11.86 -0.49
CA LEU A 143 -3.23 12.12 0.89
C LEU A 143 -4.33 12.84 1.65
N ILE A 144 -4.94 13.87 1.06
CA ILE A 144 -6.10 14.57 1.67
C ILE A 144 -7.26 13.58 1.86
N ALA A 145 -7.60 12.79 0.84
CA ALA A 145 -8.67 11.80 0.92
C ALA A 145 -8.39 10.76 2.01
N THR A 146 -7.15 10.30 2.13
CA THR A 146 -6.71 9.34 3.17
C THR A 146 -6.86 9.95 4.56
N LEU A 147 -6.40 11.19 4.76
CA LEU A 147 -6.54 11.89 6.04
C LEU A 147 -8.01 12.08 6.42
N VAL A 148 -8.84 12.54 5.48
CA VAL A 148 -10.29 12.69 5.72
C VAL A 148 -10.91 11.35 6.12
N LEU A 149 -10.57 10.27 5.42
CA LEU A 149 -11.06 8.92 5.73
C LEU A 149 -10.65 8.50 7.15
N VAL A 150 -9.38 8.70 7.53
CA VAL A 150 -8.86 8.36 8.87
C VAL A 150 -9.63 9.16 9.93
N PHE A 151 -9.74 10.48 9.77
CA PHE A 151 -10.46 11.32 10.74
C PHE A 151 -11.95 10.93 10.87
N VAL A 152 -12.63 10.69 9.76
CA VAL A 152 -14.06 10.31 9.78
C VAL A 152 -14.26 8.94 10.40
N LYS A 153 -13.44 7.96 10.04
CA LYS A 153 -13.64 6.55 10.46
C LYS A 153 -13.09 6.26 11.85
N VAL A 154 -11.97 6.86 12.24
CA VAL A 154 -11.34 6.59 13.53
C VAL A 154 -11.89 7.51 14.63
N LYS A 155 -12.07 8.81 14.35
CA LYS A 155 -12.56 9.77 15.35
C LYS A 155 -14.07 9.71 15.57
N LYS A 156 -14.86 9.52 14.51
CA LYS A 156 -16.34 9.54 14.58
C LYS A 156 -16.93 8.25 15.11
N ASN A 157 -16.30 7.10 14.90
CA ASN A 157 -16.86 5.80 15.27
C ASN A 157 -16.46 5.33 16.67
N GLY A 158 -16.06 6.22 17.56
CA GLY A 158 -15.71 5.94 18.96
C GLY A 158 -15.14 4.51 19.12
N VAL A 159 -13.88 4.39 19.46
CA VAL A 159 -13.18 3.12 19.63
C VAL A 159 -14.02 2.15 20.46
N LYS A 160 -14.75 1.26 19.81
CA LYS A 160 -15.28 0.09 20.48
C LYS A 160 -14.12 -0.88 20.59
N PHE A 161 -13.50 -0.95 21.77
CA PHE A 161 -12.56 -2.01 22.06
C PHE A 161 -13.24 -3.35 21.79
N ALA A 162 -12.87 -4.01 20.71
CA ALA A 162 -13.38 -5.33 20.38
C ALA A 162 -12.62 -6.39 21.21
N PHE A 163 -12.62 -6.25 22.53
CA PHE A 163 -12.42 -7.35 23.45
C PHE A 163 -13.77 -8.05 23.70
N SER A 164 -14.45 -8.46 22.67
CA SER A 164 -15.34 -9.59 22.76
C SER A 164 -14.52 -10.79 22.30
N ALA A 165 -14.06 -11.59 23.25
CA ALA A 165 -13.58 -12.92 22.92
C ALA A 165 -14.58 -13.60 21.98
N PRO A 166 -14.13 -14.32 20.95
CA PRO A 166 -15.04 -15.11 20.14
C PRO A 166 -15.75 -16.05 21.10
N VAL A 167 -17.08 -15.95 21.17
CA VAL A 167 -17.89 -16.93 21.86
C VAL A 167 -17.60 -18.23 21.13
N SER A 168 -16.87 -19.13 21.77
CA SER A 168 -16.68 -20.48 21.28
C SER A 168 -18.03 -21.17 21.44
N ASP A 169 -18.81 -21.27 20.37
CA ASP A 169 -19.93 -22.19 20.25
C ASP A 169 -19.36 -23.62 20.20
N VAL A 170 -18.87 -24.10 21.35
CA VAL A 170 -18.64 -25.51 21.56
C VAL A 170 -19.88 -26.01 22.28
N PRO A 171 -20.73 -26.84 21.63
CA PRO A 171 -21.81 -27.49 22.33
C PRO A 171 -21.19 -28.45 23.33
N GLU A 172 -21.48 -28.24 24.63
CA GLU A 172 -21.22 -29.22 25.66
C GLU A 172 -22.08 -30.45 25.38
N THR A 173 -21.42 -31.54 25.02
CA THR A 173 -22.01 -32.90 25.00
C THR A 173 -21.59 -33.65 26.24
#